data_2891ec072c0355cc857911eb161325b0
#
_entry.id   2891ec072c0355cc857911eb161325b0
#
_cell.length_a   1.000
_cell.length_b   1.000
_cell.length_c   1.000
_cell.angle_alpha   90.00
_cell.angle_beta   90.00
_cell.angle_gamma   90.00
#
_symmetry.space_group_name_H-M   'P 1'
#
loop_
_entity.id
_entity.type
_entity.pdbx_description
1 polymer ?
#
loop_
_entity_poly.entity_id
_entity_poly.type
_entity_poly.pdbx_seq_one_letter_code
_entity_poly.pdbx_strand_id
1 'polypeptide(L)'
;ITMIGEYLKEDGNPKTKEQIENLVRNGMNKELRDRLCCRLTFGTAGLRSAMGAGFCYINDLTVIQSTQGMYKYLERCFSDFRQRGFVVGYDTRGQVTSSCSSKRLAKLTAAVLLAKGVPVYLFSKYVPTPFVPYAVRHLKAAAGVMITASHNRKEDNGYKVYWENGAQITSPHDKEILKCIEECVEPWNGSWNENLVDTSPLTRDPLEEISKIYMEDLKKICYHRELNTKTNLKFIHTSFHGVGHDYVQLAFKAFGFKPPIPVPEQKDPDPDFSTVKCPNPEEGESVLELSLRLAEKESARVVVATDPDADRLAVAELQENGRWKVFTGNELAALFGWWMFRSWKANSSKEADVKNVYMLATTVSSKILKAIARKEGFHFEETLPGFKWIGSRVKDLLDNGKEVLFQHPAGRQAPPGVAPLWHRIYTPADPSAPQFLLTARVGRWNVECGLADLHIPSVSPVLPSS
;
A
#
# COMPACT_ATOMS: atom_id res chain seq x y z
N ILE A 1 -13.10 36.43 -3.05
CA ILE A 1 -14.20 36.56 -2.06
C ILE A 1 -15.20 35.41 -2.25
N THR A 2 -15.66 35.09 -3.46
CA THR A 2 -16.63 34.03 -3.77
C THR A 2 -16.19 32.66 -3.23
N MET A 3 -14.95 32.22 -3.51
CA MET A 3 -14.42 30.93 -3.08
C MET A 3 -14.32 30.78 -1.55
N ILE A 4 -14.07 31.88 -0.83
CA ILE A 4 -14.06 31.88 0.64
C ILE A 4 -15.47 31.61 1.17
N GLY A 5 -16.47 32.32 0.61
CA GLY A 5 -17.88 32.14 0.99
C GLY A 5 -18.38 30.72 0.69
N GLU A 6 -18.04 30.18 -0.47
CA GLU A 6 -18.38 28.80 -0.84
C GLU A 6 -17.76 27.79 0.15
N TYR A 7 -16.45 27.88 0.42
CA TYR A 7 -15.81 26.97 1.35
C TYR A 7 -16.45 27.03 2.76
N LEU A 8 -16.62 28.23 3.31
CA LEU A 8 -17.21 28.41 4.65
C LEU A 8 -18.68 27.97 4.72
N LYS A 9 -19.43 28.03 3.61
CA LYS A 9 -20.80 27.53 3.53
C LYS A 9 -20.84 26.01 3.56
N GLU A 10 -20.00 25.37 2.75
CA GLU A 10 -20.05 23.91 2.51
C GLU A 10 -19.31 23.09 3.57
N ASP A 11 -18.27 23.65 4.20
CA ASP A 11 -17.47 22.95 5.21
C ASP A 11 -18.26 22.80 6.53
N GLY A 12 -18.40 21.57 7.00
CA GLY A 12 -19.04 21.25 8.28
C GLY A 12 -18.08 21.15 9.46
N ASN A 13 -16.76 21.22 9.21
CA ASN A 13 -15.74 21.08 10.26
C ASN A 13 -15.35 22.44 10.86
N PRO A 14 -15.65 22.67 12.16
CA PRO A 14 -15.37 23.97 12.81
C PRO A 14 -13.88 24.35 12.78
N LYS A 15 -12.97 23.37 12.84
CA LYS A 15 -11.53 23.62 12.89
C LYS A 15 -10.96 24.09 11.54
N THR A 16 -11.43 23.51 10.45
CA THR A 16 -11.04 23.96 9.11
C THR A 16 -11.68 25.29 8.75
N LYS A 17 -12.93 25.55 9.17
CA LYS A 17 -13.54 26.89 9.09
C LYS A 17 -12.70 27.94 9.80
N GLU A 18 -12.36 27.69 11.06
CA GLU A 18 -11.53 28.59 11.88
C GLU A 18 -10.19 28.91 11.21
N GLN A 19 -9.55 27.93 10.53
CA GLN A 19 -8.32 28.16 9.78
C GLN A 19 -8.53 29.17 8.64
N ILE A 20 -9.58 29.03 7.84
CA ILE A 20 -9.88 29.97 6.74
C ILE A 20 -10.23 31.34 7.28
N GLU A 21 -11.06 31.44 8.32
CA GLU A 21 -11.43 32.71 8.98
C GLU A 21 -10.20 33.43 9.55
N ASN A 22 -9.25 32.69 10.13
CA ASN A 22 -8.00 33.24 10.62
C ASN A 22 -7.14 33.81 9.48
N LEU A 23 -7.04 33.11 8.34
CA LEU A 23 -6.33 33.60 7.16
C LEU A 23 -6.97 34.88 6.61
N VAL A 24 -8.29 34.94 6.60
CA VAL A 24 -9.04 36.14 6.18
C VAL A 24 -8.75 37.30 7.13
N ARG A 25 -8.89 37.10 8.44
CA ARG A 25 -8.63 38.13 9.47
C ARG A 25 -7.21 38.69 9.41
N ASN A 26 -6.25 37.84 9.10
CA ASN A 26 -4.83 38.22 9.02
C ASN A 26 -4.40 38.70 7.61
N GLY A 27 -5.33 38.86 6.67
CA GLY A 27 -5.03 39.34 5.33
C GLY A 27 -4.11 38.43 4.49
N MET A 28 -4.06 37.13 4.80
CA MET A 28 -3.16 36.13 4.15
C MET A 28 -3.66 35.73 2.74
N ASN A 29 -3.81 36.73 1.87
CA ASN A 29 -4.44 36.55 0.56
C ASN A 29 -3.73 35.56 -0.37
N LYS A 30 -2.41 35.43 -0.26
CA LYS A 30 -1.67 34.44 -1.04
C LYS A 30 -2.04 33.03 -0.60
N GLU A 31 -1.98 32.76 0.69
CA GLU A 31 -2.32 31.47 1.29
C GLU A 31 -3.77 31.08 0.99
N LEU A 32 -4.72 32.03 1.09
CA LEU A 32 -6.12 31.81 0.72
C LEU A 32 -6.27 31.40 -0.76
N ARG A 33 -5.53 32.04 -1.67
CA ARG A 33 -5.55 31.64 -3.08
C ARG A 33 -4.97 30.25 -3.28
N ASP A 34 -3.84 29.96 -2.65
CA ASP A 34 -3.16 28.67 -2.77
C ASP A 34 -4.05 27.52 -2.24
N ARG A 35 -4.87 27.78 -1.22
CA ARG A 35 -5.78 26.80 -0.62
C ARG A 35 -7.12 26.62 -1.33
N LEU A 36 -7.66 27.68 -1.92
CA LEU A 36 -9.05 27.71 -2.40
C LEU A 36 -9.21 27.78 -3.92
N CYS A 37 -8.19 28.24 -4.66
CA CYS A 37 -8.32 28.43 -6.11
C CYS A 37 -7.94 27.20 -6.94
N CYS A 38 -7.53 26.11 -6.31
CA CYS A 38 -7.30 24.82 -6.96
C CYS A 38 -8.00 23.69 -6.19
N ARG A 39 -8.21 22.57 -6.87
CA ARG A 39 -8.80 21.38 -6.28
C ARG A 39 -7.83 20.21 -6.32
N LEU A 40 -8.05 19.22 -5.47
CA LEU A 40 -7.32 17.96 -5.49
C LEU A 40 -7.44 17.27 -6.86
N THR A 41 -6.34 16.69 -7.33
CA THR A 41 -6.29 15.90 -8.56
C THR A 41 -5.68 14.53 -8.29
N PHE A 42 -6.06 13.52 -9.06
CA PHE A 42 -5.47 12.19 -8.95
C PHE A 42 -4.02 12.18 -9.44
N GLY A 43 -3.12 11.83 -8.53
CA GLY A 43 -1.72 11.54 -8.83
C GLY A 43 -1.48 10.06 -9.14
N THR A 44 -0.22 9.63 -9.00
CA THR A 44 0.19 8.23 -9.19
C THR A 44 -0.44 7.28 -8.16
N ALA A 45 -0.74 7.76 -6.96
CA ALA A 45 -1.21 6.96 -5.83
C ALA A 45 -2.55 7.48 -5.24
N GLY A 46 -3.45 7.99 -6.08
CA GLY A 46 -4.74 8.54 -5.65
C GLY A 46 -4.71 10.06 -5.42
N LEU A 47 -5.70 10.58 -4.68
CA LEU A 47 -5.67 11.95 -4.18
C LEU A 47 -4.72 11.99 -2.98
N ARG A 48 -3.81 12.95 -2.94
CA ARG A 48 -2.86 13.10 -1.82
C ARG A 48 -2.47 14.56 -1.62
N SER A 49 -2.58 15.05 -0.39
CA SER A 49 -2.17 16.40 0.01
C SER A 49 -2.00 16.47 1.53
N ALA A 50 -1.52 17.61 2.01
CA ALA A 50 -1.54 17.90 3.45
C ALA A 50 -2.97 17.96 3.99
N MET A 51 -3.15 17.60 5.27
CA MET A 51 -4.40 17.79 6.00
C MET A 51 -4.56 19.26 6.37
N GLY A 52 -5.75 19.81 6.18
CA GLY A 52 -6.03 21.21 6.52
C GLY A 52 -7.17 21.80 5.71
N ALA A 53 -7.48 23.07 5.97
CA ALA A 53 -8.55 23.80 5.30
C ALA A 53 -8.18 24.17 3.85
N GLY A 54 -9.12 23.99 2.94
CA GLY A 54 -9.00 24.37 1.53
C GLY A 54 -9.39 23.25 0.56
N PHE A 55 -9.73 23.62 -0.67
CA PHE A 55 -10.15 22.67 -1.70
C PHE A 55 -8.99 21.84 -2.29
N CYS A 56 -7.74 22.27 -2.13
CA CYS A 56 -6.55 21.51 -2.55
C CYS A 56 -5.92 20.69 -1.43
N TYR A 57 -6.52 20.69 -0.24
CA TYR A 57 -6.08 19.92 0.92
C TYR A 57 -6.98 18.73 1.19
N ILE A 58 -6.45 17.72 1.87
CA ILE A 58 -7.27 16.63 2.40
C ILE A 58 -7.96 17.10 3.68
N ASN A 59 -9.26 17.07 3.66
CA ASN A 59 -10.12 17.38 4.79
C ASN A 59 -11.51 16.73 4.64
N ASP A 60 -12.35 16.92 5.62
CA ASP A 60 -13.70 16.35 5.66
C ASP A 60 -14.51 16.70 4.39
N LEU A 61 -14.53 17.99 4.02
CA LEU A 61 -15.29 18.47 2.87
C LEU A 61 -14.78 17.87 1.55
N THR A 62 -13.45 17.89 1.32
CA THR A 62 -12.88 17.37 0.07
C THR A 62 -13.05 15.87 -0.07
N VAL A 63 -13.04 15.11 1.03
CA VAL A 63 -13.31 13.67 1.02
C VAL A 63 -14.80 13.39 0.77
N ILE A 64 -15.72 14.16 1.35
CA ILE A 64 -17.16 14.06 1.05
C ILE A 64 -17.40 14.31 -0.46
N GLN A 65 -16.88 15.42 -1.00
CA GLN A 65 -17.01 15.75 -2.43
C GLN A 65 -16.41 14.66 -3.32
N SER A 66 -15.23 14.13 -2.97
CA SER A 66 -14.56 13.04 -3.70
C SER A 66 -15.39 11.77 -3.69
N THR A 67 -16.01 11.44 -2.55
CA THR A 67 -16.85 10.25 -2.42
C THR A 67 -18.18 10.41 -3.18
N GLN A 68 -18.75 11.61 -3.20
CA GLN A 68 -19.94 11.92 -4.00
C GLN A 68 -19.67 11.75 -5.50
N GLY A 69 -18.54 12.27 -5.99
CA GLY A 69 -18.12 12.07 -7.37
C GLY A 69 -17.85 10.61 -7.70
N MET A 70 -17.21 9.88 -6.78
CA MET A 70 -16.99 8.44 -6.91
C MET A 70 -18.32 7.69 -7.00
N TYR A 71 -19.29 7.99 -6.13
CA TYR A 71 -20.62 7.39 -6.16
C TYR A 71 -21.28 7.56 -7.53
N LYS A 72 -21.32 8.80 -8.05
CA LYS A 72 -21.93 9.08 -9.37
C LYS A 72 -21.25 8.31 -10.50
N TYR A 73 -19.93 8.22 -10.45
CA TYR A 73 -19.20 7.49 -11.47
C TYR A 73 -19.46 5.98 -11.38
N LEU A 74 -19.46 5.39 -10.18
CA LEU A 74 -19.75 3.97 -9.96
C LEU A 74 -21.17 3.62 -10.39
N GLU A 75 -22.15 4.49 -10.12
CA GLU A 75 -23.55 4.30 -10.54
C GLU A 75 -23.70 4.29 -12.08
N ARG A 76 -22.83 5.03 -12.80
CA ARG A 76 -22.74 4.99 -14.27
C ARG A 76 -22.08 3.71 -14.79
N CYS A 77 -21.07 3.20 -14.07
CA CYS A 77 -20.29 2.04 -14.51
C CYS A 77 -20.95 0.69 -14.18
N PHE A 78 -21.67 0.60 -13.05
CA PHE A 78 -22.18 -0.65 -12.51
C PHE A 78 -23.67 -0.55 -12.16
N SER A 79 -24.51 -1.24 -12.92
CA SER A 79 -25.96 -1.31 -12.63
C SER A 79 -26.27 -1.99 -11.29
N ASP A 80 -25.38 -2.85 -10.82
CA ASP A 80 -25.46 -3.61 -9.57
C ASP A 80 -24.65 -3.00 -8.41
N PHE A 81 -24.15 -1.76 -8.55
CA PHE A 81 -23.32 -1.10 -7.54
C PHE A 81 -23.93 -1.11 -6.14
N ARG A 82 -25.24 -0.84 -6.05
CA ARG A 82 -25.97 -0.81 -4.77
C ARG A 82 -26.10 -2.19 -4.10
N GLN A 83 -25.92 -3.28 -4.83
CA GLN A 83 -25.92 -4.63 -4.30
C GLN A 83 -24.51 -5.06 -3.90
N ARG A 84 -23.51 -4.70 -4.69
CA ARG A 84 -22.10 -5.08 -4.48
C ARG A 84 -21.44 -4.33 -3.33
N GLY A 85 -21.77 -3.05 -3.16
CA GLY A 85 -21.23 -2.23 -2.10
C GLY A 85 -19.80 -1.74 -2.34
N PHE A 86 -19.21 -1.17 -1.29
CA PHE A 86 -17.95 -0.45 -1.33
C PHE A 86 -17.09 -0.74 -0.09
N VAL A 87 -15.79 -0.95 -0.27
CA VAL A 87 -14.85 -1.24 0.83
C VAL A 87 -14.13 0.03 1.29
N VAL A 88 -14.01 0.24 2.59
CA VAL A 88 -13.28 1.38 3.17
C VAL A 88 -12.31 0.92 4.25
N GLY A 89 -11.04 1.20 4.07
CA GLY A 89 -9.98 1.01 5.06
C GLY A 89 -9.25 2.31 5.36
N TYR A 90 -8.50 2.32 6.45
CA TYR A 90 -7.76 3.51 6.89
C TYR A 90 -6.53 3.14 7.72
N ASP A 91 -5.55 4.05 7.73
CA ASP A 91 -4.35 3.98 8.56
C ASP A 91 -4.49 4.80 9.86
N THR A 92 -3.36 5.06 10.51
CA THR A 92 -3.29 5.69 11.84
C THR A 92 -3.13 7.20 11.82
N ARG A 93 -3.12 7.85 10.65
CA ARG A 93 -2.85 9.28 10.50
C ARG A 93 -3.93 10.17 11.11
N GLY A 94 -3.50 11.29 11.67
CA GLY A 94 -4.41 12.27 12.24
C GLY A 94 -3.72 13.59 12.56
N GLN A 95 -4.51 14.67 12.59
CA GLN A 95 -4.06 16.02 12.90
C GLN A 95 -5.08 16.73 13.76
N VAL A 96 -4.68 17.13 14.96
CA VAL A 96 -5.56 17.80 15.94
C VAL A 96 -5.98 19.18 15.45
N THR A 97 -5.08 19.93 14.83
CA THR A 97 -5.30 21.32 14.40
C THR A 97 -6.42 21.48 13.36
N SER A 98 -6.64 20.48 12.53
CA SER A 98 -7.73 20.42 11.55
C SER A 98 -8.87 19.48 11.96
N SER A 99 -8.75 18.79 13.10
CA SER A 99 -9.66 17.72 13.53
C SER A 99 -9.86 16.67 12.44
N CYS A 100 -8.79 16.39 11.66
CA CYS A 100 -8.79 15.47 10.54
C CYS A 100 -8.03 14.21 10.92
N SER A 101 -8.57 13.04 10.61
CA SER A 101 -7.88 11.75 10.77
C SER A 101 -8.34 10.76 9.74
N SER A 102 -7.48 9.77 9.40
CA SER A 102 -7.84 8.70 8.46
C SER A 102 -9.12 7.98 8.86
N LYS A 103 -9.31 7.72 10.17
CA LYS A 103 -10.54 7.12 10.70
C LYS A 103 -11.77 7.99 10.46
N ARG A 104 -11.66 9.30 10.73
CA ARG A 104 -12.77 10.24 10.52
C ARG A 104 -13.14 10.34 9.03
N LEU A 105 -12.14 10.49 8.18
CA LEU A 105 -12.34 10.54 6.72
C LEU A 105 -12.97 9.25 6.18
N ALA A 106 -12.58 8.08 6.73
CA ALA A 106 -13.19 6.80 6.39
C ALA A 106 -14.67 6.73 6.81
N LYS A 107 -15.01 7.23 8.01
CA LYS A 107 -16.41 7.32 8.45
C LYS A 107 -17.25 8.24 7.58
N LEU A 108 -16.71 9.41 7.18
CA LEU A 108 -17.41 10.32 6.27
C LEU A 108 -17.58 9.71 4.87
N THR A 109 -16.58 9.02 4.35
CA THR A 109 -16.69 8.23 3.12
C THR A 109 -17.84 7.22 3.23
N ALA A 110 -17.91 6.48 4.33
CA ALA A 110 -19.00 5.54 4.57
C ALA A 110 -20.35 6.24 4.68
N ALA A 111 -20.45 7.36 5.42
CA ALA A 111 -21.68 8.12 5.60
C ALA A 111 -22.29 8.60 4.27
N VAL A 112 -21.47 9.12 3.36
CA VAL A 112 -21.92 9.53 2.00
C VAL A 112 -22.58 8.38 1.26
N LEU A 113 -21.98 7.20 1.28
CA LEU A 113 -22.46 6.01 0.57
C LEU A 113 -23.70 5.41 1.24
N LEU A 114 -23.69 5.30 2.57
CA LEU A 114 -24.81 4.80 3.37
C LEU A 114 -26.05 5.67 3.21
N ALA A 115 -25.89 7.01 3.17
CA ALA A 115 -26.97 7.95 2.92
C ALA A 115 -27.65 7.75 1.53
N LYS A 116 -26.96 7.09 0.60
CA LYS A 116 -27.47 6.71 -0.72
C LYS A 116 -27.91 5.24 -0.81
N GLY A 117 -27.94 4.52 0.31
CA GLY A 117 -28.36 3.13 0.37
C GLY A 117 -27.36 2.14 -0.22
N VAL A 118 -26.07 2.49 -0.26
CA VAL A 118 -25.00 1.59 -0.71
C VAL A 118 -24.45 0.84 0.49
N PRO A 119 -24.33 -0.51 0.47
CA PRO A 119 -23.64 -1.28 1.49
C PRO A 119 -22.18 -0.87 1.58
N VAL A 120 -21.69 -0.67 2.81
CA VAL A 120 -20.29 -0.30 3.05
C VAL A 120 -19.62 -1.34 3.95
N TYR A 121 -18.52 -1.90 3.45
CA TYR A 121 -17.62 -2.74 4.19
C TYR A 121 -16.52 -1.86 4.81
N LEU A 122 -16.79 -1.36 6.02
CA LEU A 122 -15.87 -0.48 6.76
C LEU A 122 -15.09 -1.30 7.78
N PHE A 123 -13.78 -1.34 7.64
CA PHE A 123 -12.93 -1.95 8.66
C PHE A 123 -13.07 -1.21 10.00
N SER A 124 -13.33 -1.93 11.08
CA SER A 124 -13.54 -1.36 12.42
C SER A 124 -12.25 -0.83 13.05
N LYS A 125 -11.08 -1.31 12.59
CA LYS A 125 -9.77 -0.87 13.01
C LYS A 125 -8.96 -0.45 11.78
N TYR A 126 -7.82 0.25 12.01
CA TYR A 126 -6.84 0.49 10.96
C TYR A 126 -6.28 -0.82 10.41
N VAL A 127 -6.04 -0.86 9.10
CA VAL A 127 -5.61 -2.06 8.38
C VAL A 127 -4.46 -1.74 7.42
N PRO A 128 -3.66 -2.76 7.06
CA PRO A 128 -2.69 -2.60 5.97
C PRO A 128 -3.39 -2.27 4.65
N THR A 129 -2.75 -1.42 3.85
CA THR A 129 -3.25 -1.08 2.51
C THR A 129 -3.66 -2.30 1.66
N PRO A 130 -2.93 -3.43 1.63
CA PRO A 130 -3.33 -4.61 0.85
C PRO A 130 -4.68 -5.23 1.24
N PHE A 131 -5.18 -5.00 2.44
CA PHE A 131 -6.47 -5.56 2.88
C PHE A 131 -7.66 -4.99 2.08
N VAL A 132 -7.58 -3.71 1.69
CA VAL A 132 -8.67 -3.07 0.94
C VAL A 132 -8.86 -3.69 -0.44
N PRO A 133 -7.87 -3.74 -1.34
CA PRO A 133 -8.04 -4.38 -2.64
C PRO A 133 -8.31 -5.89 -2.54
N TYR A 134 -7.77 -6.58 -1.53
CA TYR A 134 -8.08 -7.97 -1.27
C TYR A 134 -9.55 -8.16 -0.90
N ALA A 135 -10.08 -7.30 0.00
CA ALA A 135 -11.50 -7.30 0.36
C ALA A 135 -12.41 -6.95 -0.83
N VAL A 136 -12.05 -5.96 -1.66
CA VAL A 136 -12.80 -5.62 -2.88
C VAL A 136 -13.02 -6.86 -3.74
N ARG A 137 -11.98 -7.65 -3.96
CA ARG A 137 -12.08 -8.87 -4.78
C ARG A 137 -12.80 -10.00 -4.08
N HIS A 138 -12.49 -10.25 -2.81
CA HIS A 138 -13.08 -11.34 -2.04
C HIS A 138 -14.60 -11.15 -1.87
N LEU A 139 -15.00 -9.94 -1.50
CA LEU A 139 -16.42 -9.57 -1.29
C LEU A 139 -17.15 -9.22 -2.59
N LYS A 140 -16.44 -9.21 -3.74
CA LYS A 140 -16.94 -8.78 -5.05
C LYS A 140 -17.54 -7.37 -5.02
N ALA A 141 -17.00 -6.50 -4.16
CA ALA A 141 -17.40 -5.11 -4.09
C ALA A 141 -17.09 -4.38 -5.41
N ALA A 142 -17.82 -3.32 -5.71
CA ALA A 142 -17.62 -2.56 -6.96
C ALA A 142 -16.31 -1.78 -6.96
N ALA A 143 -15.91 -1.29 -5.81
CA ALA A 143 -14.67 -0.55 -5.60
C ALA A 143 -14.32 -0.48 -4.11
N GLY A 144 -13.19 0.12 -3.80
CA GLY A 144 -12.80 0.41 -2.42
C GLY A 144 -11.84 1.57 -2.33
N VAL A 145 -11.69 2.07 -1.12
CA VAL A 145 -10.79 3.18 -0.79
C VAL A 145 -9.96 2.84 0.44
N MET A 146 -8.67 3.17 0.35
CA MET A 146 -7.78 3.23 1.50
C MET A 146 -7.42 4.67 1.82
N ILE A 147 -7.72 5.11 3.04
CA ILE A 147 -7.39 6.45 3.52
C ILE A 147 -6.00 6.40 4.16
N THR A 148 -5.01 6.90 3.43
CA THR A 148 -3.60 6.88 3.85
C THR A 148 -2.74 7.76 2.94
N ALA A 149 -1.65 8.30 3.47
CA ALA A 149 -0.57 8.87 2.67
C ALA A 149 0.69 7.98 2.64
N SER A 150 0.57 6.69 3.05
CA SER A 150 1.71 5.75 3.04
C SER A 150 2.90 6.28 3.87
N HIS A 151 4.06 6.39 3.26
CA HIS A 151 5.32 6.84 3.89
C HIS A 151 5.52 8.37 3.96
N ASN A 152 4.54 9.16 3.50
CA ASN A 152 4.66 10.62 3.54
C ASN A 152 4.75 11.14 4.98
N ARG A 153 5.17 12.40 5.12
CA ARG A 153 5.21 13.10 6.41
C ARG A 153 3.84 13.07 7.10
N LYS A 154 3.84 13.34 8.40
CA LYS A 154 2.65 13.30 9.26
C LYS A 154 1.54 14.27 8.84
N GLU A 155 1.91 15.37 8.19
CA GLU A 155 0.97 16.39 7.73
C GLU A 155 0.08 15.90 6.59
N ASP A 156 0.54 14.90 5.81
CA ASP A 156 -0.14 14.42 4.62
C ASP A 156 -1.18 13.34 4.94
N ASN A 157 -2.23 13.31 4.12
CA ASN A 157 -3.17 12.19 4.03
C ASN A 157 -3.58 11.96 2.57
N GLY A 158 -4.37 10.93 2.31
CA GLY A 158 -4.73 10.59 0.94
C GLY A 158 -5.94 9.68 0.84
N TYR A 159 -6.38 9.49 -0.40
CA TYR A 159 -7.56 8.73 -0.79
C TYR A 159 -7.17 7.84 -1.98
N LYS A 160 -6.71 6.59 -1.69
CA LYS A 160 -6.29 5.60 -2.69
C LYS A 160 -7.51 4.80 -3.16
N VAL A 161 -7.85 4.89 -4.43
CA VAL A 161 -9.03 4.22 -5.00
C VAL A 161 -8.64 2.93 -5.69
N TYR A 162 -9.34 1.84 -5.35
CA TYR A 162 -9.22 0.51 -5.95
C TYR A 162 -10.49 0.15 -6.70
N TRP A 163 -10.34 -0.34 -7.91
CA TRP A 163 -11.46 -0.79 -8.75
C TRP A 163 -11.88 -2.22 -8.42
N GLU A 164 -12.93 -2.73 -9.04
CA GLU A 164 -13.46 -4.08 -8.82
C GLU A 164 -12.42 -5.21 -9.02
N ASN A 165 -11.42 -4.95 -9.86
CA ASN A 165 -10.31 -5.87 -10.11
C ASN A 165 -9.24 -5.86 -9.01
N GLY A 166 -9.36 -5.01 -7.98
CA GLY A 166 -8.37 -4.81 -6.92
C GLY A 166 -7.17 -3.96 -7.33
N ALA A 167 -7.07 -3.48 -8.57
CA ALA A 167 -6.02 -2.53 -8.97
C ALA A 167 -6.43 -1.10 -8.60
N GLN A 168 -5.42 -0.24 -8.36
CA GLN A 168 -5.67 1.20 -8.31
C GLN A 168 -6.16 1.69 -9.68
N ILE A 169 -7.06 2.68 -9.65
CA ILE A 169 -7.65 3.24 -10.86
C ILE A 169 -6.59 3.87 -11.78
N THR A 170 -6.80 3.69 -13.08
CA THR A 170 -6.04 4.31 -14.17
C THR A 170 -6.96 5.15 -15.03
N SER A 171 -6.40 5.91 -15.98
CA SER A 171 -7.23 6.54 -17.01
C SER A 171 -8.01 5.46 -17.80
N PRO A 172 -9.29 5.71 -18.12
CA PRO A 172 -10.00 6.98 -17.97
C PRO A 172 -10.67 7.22 -16.61
N HIS A 173 -10.68 6.23 -15.69
CA HIS A 173 -11.43 6.29 -14.43
C HIS A 173 -11.08 7.53 -13.58
N ASP A 174 -9.78 7.84 -13.42
CA ASP A 174 -9.31 9.00 -12.67
C ASP A 174 -9.88 10.32 -13.20
N LYS A 175 -9.91 10.50 -14.52
CA LYS A 175 -10.43 11.73 -15.17
C LYS A 175 -11.94 11.83 -15.07
N GLU A 176 -12.64 10.72 -15.27
CA GLU A 176 -14.11 10.71 -15.20
C GLU A 176 -14.63 10.91 -13.78
N ILE A 177 -13.92 10.37 -12.77
CA ILE A 177 -14.22 10.62 -11.37
C ILE A 177 -14.03 12.11 -11.04
N LEU A 178 -12.95 12.76 -11.50
CA LEU A 178 -12.74 14.18 -11.29
C LEU A 178 -13.87 15.03 -11.86
N LYS A 179 -14.35 14.72 -13.08
CA LYS A 179 -15.53 15.41 -13.65
C LYS A 179 -16.77 15.24 -12.77
N CYS A 180 -16.99 14.03 -12.26
CA CYS A 180 -18.11 13.77 -11.36
C CYS A 180 -17.97 14.51 -10.02
N ILE A 181 -16.74 14.71 -9.52
CA ILE A 181 -16.48 15.53 -8.32
C ILE A 181 -16.86 16.99 -8.57
N GLU A 182 -16.48 17.54 -9.73
CA GLU A 182 -16.84 18.92 -10.11
C GLU A 182 -18.35 19.12 -10.24
N GLU A 183 -19.11 18.08 -10.58
CA GLU A 183 -20.57 18.09 -10.62
C GLU A 183 -21.23 17.98 -9.22
N CYS A 184 -20.45 17.69 -8.16
CA CYS A 184 -20.95 17.31 -6.82
C CYS A 184 -20.30 18.12 -5.71
N VAL A 185 -20.16 19.41 -5.89
CA VAL A 185 -19.43 20.27 -4.94
C VAL A 185 -20.21 20.53 -3.63
N GLU A 186 -21.53 20.53 -3.67
CA GLU A 186 -22.37 20.69 -2.46
C GLU A 186 -22.52 19.35 -1.73
N PRO A 187 -22.21 19.28 -0.41
CA PRO A 187 -22.45 18.08 0.38
C PRO A 187 -23.92 17.66 0.38
N TRP A 188 -24.17 16.40 0.09
CA TRP A 188 -25.54 15.87 0.11
C TRP A 188 -26.09 15.78 1.53
N ASN A 189 -27.41 15.76 1.65
CA ASN A 189 -28.05 15.50 2.94
C ASN A 189 -27.59 14.15 3.49
N GLY A 190 -27.15 14.14 4.75
CA GLY A 190 -26.61 12.96 5.44
C GLY A 190 -25.10 12.74 5.25
N SER A 191 -24.39 13.44 4.34
CA SER A 191 -22.94 13.25 4.11
C SER A 191 -22.07 13.54 5.34
N TRP A 192 -22.52 14.44 6.21
CA TRP A 192 -21.86 14.79 7.47
C TRP A 192 -22.27 13.91 8.66
N ASN A 193 -23.22 13.01 8.47
CA ASN A 193 -23.78 12.22 9.57
C ASN A 193 -22.97 10.92 9.80
N GLU A 194 -21.90 11.03 10.57
CA GLU A 194 -21.08 9.87 10.95
C GLU A 194 -21.85 8.79 11.71
N ASN A 195 -22.98 9.13 12.39
CA ASN A 195 -23.77 8.14 13.10
C ASN A 195 -24.41 7.11 12.20
N LEU A 196 -24.52 7.36 10.89
CA LEU A 196 -24.97 6.36 9.92
C LEU A 196 -24.08 5.11 9.92
N VAL A 197 -22.79 5.24 10.21
CA VAL A 197 -21.88 4.12 10.30
C VAL A 197 -22.29 3.12 11.38
N ASP A 198 -22.75 3.63 12.52
CA ASP A 198 -23.09 2.83 13.69
C ASP A 198 -24.57 2.37 13.69
N THR A 199 -25.45 3.05 12.94
CA THR A 199 -26.91 2.82 12.95
C THR A 199 -27.45 2.14 11.69
N SER A 200 -26.74 2.20 10.58
CA SER A 200 -27.22 1.62 9.32
C SER A 200 -27.04 0.10 9.27
N PRO A 201 -28.06 -0.66 8.89
CA PRO A 201 -27.95 -2.10 8.66
C PRO A 201 -27.09 -2.45 7.42
N LEU A 202 -26.73 -1.46 6.62
CA LEU A 202 -25.88 -1.62 5.44
C LEU A 202 -24.38 -1.51 5.77
N THR A 203 -24.02 -1.17 7.00
CA THR A 203 -22.62 -1.20 7.46
C THR A 203 -22.23 -2.61 7.85
N ARG A 204 -21.09 -3.08 7.36
CA ARG A 204 -20.50 -4.39 7.67
C ARG A 204 -19.03 -4.22 8.00
N ASP A 205 -18.56 -4.90 9.04
CA ASP A 205 -17.13 -4.96 9.35
C ASP A 205 -16.51 -6.22 8.75
N PRO A 206 -15.61 -6.10 7.76
CA PRO A 206 -14.98 -7.25 7.14
C PRO A 206 -13.69 -7.69 7.85
N LEU A 207 -13.30 -7.07 8.97
CA LEU A 207 -11.96 -7.20 9.56
C LEU A 207 -11.60 -8.65 9.90
N GLU A 208 -12.46 -9.35 10.60
CA GLU A 208 -12.18 -10.72 11.06
C GLU A 208 -12.09 -11.69 9.88
N GLU A 209 -13.07 -11.65 8.99
CA GLU A 209 -13.13 -12.47 7.78
C GLU A 209 -11.90 -12.27 6.90
N ILE A 210 -11.63 -11.01 6.54
CA ILE A 210 -10.52 -10.67 5.65
C ILE A 210 -9.17 -11.00 6.28
N SER A 211 -8.97 -10.68 7.57
CA SER A 211 -7.72 -11.03 8.27
C SER A 211 -7.47 -12.54 8.25
N LYS A 212 -8.48 -13.34 8.56
CA LYS A 212 -8.37 -14.80 8.57
C LYS A 212 -8.02 -15.35 7.20
N ILE A 213 -8.80 -15.03 6.19
CA ILE A 213 -8.61 -15.58 4.84
C ILE A 213 -7.27 -15.11 4.23
N TYR A 214 -6.92 -13.84 4.45
CA TYR A 214 -5.65 -13.29 4.00
C TYR A 214 -4.45 -14.05 4.60
N MET A 215 -4.48 -14.33 5.91
CA MET A 215 -3.41 -15.09 6.58
C MET A 215 -3.41 -16.59 6.16
N GLU A 216 -4.57 -17.18 5.88
CA GLU A 216 -4.66 -18.53 5.32
C GLU A 216 -4.05 -18.58 3.92
N ASP A 217 -4.29 -17.58 3.09
CA ASP A 217 -3.69 -17.48 1.77
C ASP A 217 -2.18 -17.23 1.84
N LEU A 218 -1.71 -16.40 2.76
CA LEU A 218 -0.28 -16.25 3.03
C LEU A 218 0.36 -17.59 3.42
N LYS A 219 -0.27 -18.37 4.28
CA LYS A 219 0.23 -19.67 4.70
C LYS A 219 0.39 -20.64 3.52
N LYS A 220 -0.51 -20.59 2.55
CA LYS A 220 -0.45 -21.42 1.34
C LYS A 220 0.77 -21.09 0.46
N ILE A 221 1.35 -19.91 0.57
CA ILE A 221 2.49 -19.46 -0.21
C ILE A 221 3.83 -19.62 0.52
N CYS A 222 3.86 -20.30 1.65
CA CYS A 222 5.06 -20.60 2.41
C CYS A 222 5.63 -21.99 2.05
N TYR A 223 6.67 -22.04 1.24
CA TYR A 223 7.24 -23.31 0.75
C TYR A 223 7.93 -24.17 1.79
N HIS A 224 8.68 -23.58 2.70
CA HIS A 224 9.54 -24.27 3.63
C HIS A 224 9.17 -24.03 5.08
N ARG A 225 7.87 -24.17 5.39
CA ARG A 225 7.33 -23.85 6.71
C ARG A 225 8.01 -24.65 7.83
N GLU A 226 8.40 -25.90 7.56
CA GLU A 226 9.08 -26.76 8.57
C GLU A 226 10.47 -26.20 8.92
N LEU A 227 11.18 -25.58 7.97
CA LEU A 227 12.45 -24.90 8.25
C LEU A 227 12.24 -23.67 9.10
N ASN A 228 11.17 -22.91 8.83
CA ASN A 228 10.83 -21.73 9.61
C ASN A 228 10.51 -22.05 11.07
N THR A 229 9.81 -23.17 11.32
CA THR A 229 9.48 -23.61 12.69
C THR A 229 10.69 -24.05 13.49
N LYS A 230 11.76 -24.52 12.81
CA LYS A 230 12.97 -25.02 13.45
C LYS A 230 14.08 -23.97 13.60
N THR A 231 13.93 -22.81 12.97
CA THR A 231 14.96 -21.78 13.04
C THR A 231 15.01 -21.08 14.40
N ASN A 232 16.22 -20.76 14.85
CA ASN A 232 16.46 -19.91 16.00
C ASN A 232 16.75 -18.44 15.60
N LEU A 233 16.59 -18.10 14.33
CA LEU A 233 16.79 -16.75 13.82
C LEU A 233 15.80 -15.79 14.50
N LYS A 234 16.36 -14.73 15.09
CA LYS A 234 15.57 -13.64 15.67
C LYS A 234 15.44 -12.52 14.66
N PHE A 235 14.23 -11.97 14.58
CA PHE A 235 13.90 -10.81 13.75
C PHE A 235 13.49 -9.64 14.62
N ILE A 236 13.93 -8.44 14.28
CA ILE A 236 13.40 -7.20 14.83
C ILE A 236 12.40 -6.64 13.82
N HIS A 237 11.30 -6.09 14.30
CA HIS A 237 10.31 -5.43 13.46
C HIS A 237 10.00 -4.02 13.94
N THR A 238 9.96 -3.06 13.00
CA THR A 238 9.38 -1.74 13.24
C THR A 238 8.23 -1.48 12.25
N SER A 239 7.15 -0.90 12.76
CA SER A 239 6.01 -0.42 11.97
C SER A 239 6.02 1.10 11.77
N PHE A 240 7.08 1.79 12.21
CA PHE A 240 7.17 3.26 12.16
C PHE A 240 5.89 3.97 12.62
N HIS A 241 5.36 3.55 13.78
CA HIS A 241 4.12 4.07 14.36
C HIS A 241 2.85 3.84 13.51
N GLY A 242 2.93 2.97 12.50
CA GLY A 242 1.83 2.64 11.62
C GLY A 242 1.03 1.41 12.03
N VAL A 243 0.34 0.81 11.07
CA VAL A 243 -0.57 -0.32 11.26
C VAL A 243 0.14 -1.67 11.34
N GLY A 244 1.44 -1.76 10.98
CA GLY A 244 2.11 -3.01 10.62
C GLY A 244 2.27 -4.01 11.75
N HIS A 245 2.34 -3.58 13.02
CA HIS A 245 2.72 -4.45 14.14
C HIS A 245 1.90 -5.73 14.22
N ASP A 246 0.60 -5.64 14.45
CA ASP A 246 -0.26 -6.81 14.64
C ASP A 246 -0.29 -7.73 13.42
N TYR A 247 -0.32 -7.14 12.23
CA TYR A 247 -0.42 -7.90 10.97
C TYR A 247 0.88 -8.62 10.61
N VAL A 248 2.04 -8.03 10.92
CA VAL A 248 3.34 -8.69 10.75
C VAL A 248 3.49 -9.84 11.75
N GLN A 249 3.03 -9.68 13.00
CA GLN A 249 2.98 -10.77 13.97
C GLN A 249 2.15 -11.95 13.44
N LEU A 250 0.96 -11.68 12.90
CA LEU A 250 0.10 -12.71 12.30
C LEU A 250 0.74 -13.37 11.09
N ALA A 251 1.40 -12.61 10.22
CA ALA A 251 2.10 -13.12 9.05
C ALA A 251 3.26 -14.04 9.43
N PHE A 252 4.08 -13.67 10.39
CA PHE A 252 5.16 -14.53 10.91
C PHE A 252 4.63 -15.84 11.47
N LYS A 253 3.52 -15.78 12.22
CA LYS A 253 2.83 -16.98 12.73
C LYS A 253 2.31 -17.86 11.59
N ALA A 254 1.70 -17.28 10.56
CA ALA A 254 1.22 -18.01 9.38
C ALA A 254 2.37 -18.75 8.67
N PHE A 255 3.55 -18.13 8.62
CA PHE A 255 4.76 -18.69 8.02
C PHE A 255 5.49 -19.69 8.94
N GLY A 256 5.08 -19.85 10.19
CA GLY A 256 5.70 -20.75 11.16
C GLY A 256 6.96 -20.20 11.82
N PHE A 257 7.26 -18.91 11.66
CA PHE A 257 8.33 -18.26 12.43
C PHE A 257 7.89 -17.93 13.84
N LYS A 258 8.88 -17.79 14.75
CA LYS A 258 8.65 -17.10 16.01
C LYS A 258 8.28 -15.65 15.71
N PRO A 259 7.36 -15.04 16.49
CA PRO A 259 7.01 -13.64 16.29
C PRO A 259 8.25 -12.74 16.34
N PRO A 260 8.36 -11.72 15.47
CA PRO A 260 9.48 -10.78 15.51
C PRO A 260 9.38 -9.91 16.75
N ILE A 261 10.54 -9.53 17.29
CA ILE A 261 10.65 -8.63 18.44
C ILE A 261 10.33 -7.21 17.95
N PRO A 262 9.28 -6.56 18.45
CA PRO A 262 8.95 -5.21 18.00
C PRO A 262 9.87 -4.16 18.62
N VAL A 263 10.14 -3.08 17.90
CA VAL A 263 10.77 -1.87 18.46
C VAL A 263 9.73 -1.20 19.37
N PRO A 264 9.94 -1.16 20.70
CA PRO A 264 8.91 -0.72 21.64
C PRO A 264 8.39 0.69 21.37
N GLU A 265 9.30 1.60 20.98
CA GLU A 265 9.02 3.01 20.74
C GLU A 265 8.22 3.24 19.44
N GLN A 266 8.17 2.25 18.53
CA GLN A 266 7.63 2.40 17.18
C GLN A 266 6.50 1.40 16.84
N LYS A 267 6.20 0.47 17.75
CA LYS A 267 5.23 -0.59 17.49
C LYS A 267 3.78 -0.10 17.53
N ASP A 268 3.49 0.84 18.43
CA ASP A 268 2.14 1.34 18.63
C ASP A 268 1.86 2.52 17.68
N PRO A 269 0.61 2.65 17.20
CA PRO A 269 0.21 3.76 16.36
C PRO A 269 0.43 5.12 17.00
N ASP A 270 1.10 6.01 16.31
CA ASP A 270 1.30 7.40 16.69
C ASP A 270 1.17 8.30 15.46
N PRO A 271 0.09 9.10 15.35
CA PRO A 271 -0.13 9.98 14.20
C PRO A 271 0.94 11.08 14.05
N ASP A 272 1.69 11.36 15.10
CA ASP A 272 2.80 12.33 15.07
C ASP A 272 4.12 11.74 14.58
N PHE A 273 4.23 10.41 14.43
CA PHE A 273 5.48 9.71 14.07
C PHE A 273 6.67 10.19 14.89
N SER A 274 6.52 10.26 16.23
CA SER A 274 7.37 11.00 17.15
C SER A 274 8.86 10.65 17.10
N THR A 275 9.22 9.45 16.64
CA THR A 275 10.61 9.00 16.55
C THR A 275 11.23 9.10 15.15
N VAL A 276 10.44 9.43 14.12
CA VAL A 276 10.90 9.50 12.73
C VAL A 276 10.29 10.70 12.02
N LYS A 277 11.11 11.52 11.35
CA LYS A 277 10.61 12.68 10.59
C LYS A 277 9.87 12.27 9.31
N CYS A 278 10.33 11.21 8.67
CA CYS A 278 9.76 10.63 7.47
C CYS A 278 9.72 9.11 7.67
N PRO A 279 8.55 8.51 7.82
CA PRO A 279 8.42 7.07 8.09
C PRO A 279 8.57 6.24 6.81
N ASN A 280 9.63 6.53 6.04
CA ASN A 280 9.95 5.86 4.79
C ASN A 280 11.09 4.86 5.01
N PRO A 281 10.84 3.55 4.96
CA PRO A 281 11.86 2.54 5.16
C PRO A 281 12.97 2.55 4.11
N GLU A 282 12.77 3.25 2.98
CA GLU A 282 13.77 3.38 1.91
C GLU A 282 14.85 4.43 2.20
N GLU A 283 14.71 5.24 3.23
CA GLU A 283 15.73 6.25 3.61
C GLU A 283 16.99 5.63 4.25
N GLY A 284 17.01 4.31 4.36
CA GLY A 284 18.20 3.56 4.73
C GLY A 284 18.45 3.51 6.24
N GLU A 285 19.73 3.49 6.61
CA GLU A 285 20.18 3.19 7.97
C GLU A 285 19.68 4.22 8.99
N SER A 286 19.58 5.49 8.60
CA SER A 286 19.19 6.58 9.50
C SER A 286 17.80 6.43 10.14
N VAL A 287 16.84 5.84 9.43
CA VAL A 287 15.49 5.60 9.96
C VAL A 287 15.39 4.28 10.73
N LEU A 288 16.35 3.39 10.56
CA LEU A 288 16.41 2.08 11.22
C LEU A 288 17.21 2.09 12.53
N GLU A 289 17.76 3.21 12.98
CA GLU A 289 18.68 3.30 14.12
C GLU A 289 18.14 2.59 15.38
N LEU A 290 16.90 2.84 15.78
CA LEU A 290 16.28 2.17 16.94
C LEU A 290 16.18 0.65 16.73
N SER A 291 15.87 0.23 15.52
CA SER A 291 15.77 -1.18 15.17
C SER A 291 17.11 -1.88 15.21
N LEU A 292 18.17 -1.24 14.72
CA LEU A 292 19.54 -1.77 14.72
C LEU A 292 20.09 -1.89 16.14
N ARG A 293 19.89 -0.88 16.98
CA ARG A 293 20.26 -0.93 18.40
C ARG A 293 19.54 -2.06 19.16
N LEU A 294 18.24 -2.23 18.91
CA LEU A 294 17.49 -3.32 19.51
C LEU A 294 17.99 -4.68 19.01
N ALA A 295 18.33 -4.78 17.71
CA ALA A 295 18.86 -6.00 17.13
C ALA A 295 20.20 -6.43 17.78
N GLU A 296 21.10 -5.48 18.04
CA GLU A 296 22.34 -5.74 18.76
C GLU A 296 22.07 -6.24 20.18
N LYS A 297 21.20 -5.55 20.93
CA LYS A 297 20.80 -5.94 22.30
C LYS A 297 20.22 -7.34 22.36
N GLU A 298 19.35 -7.70 21.43
CA GLU A 298 18.66 -8.99 21.37
C GLU A 298 19.46 -10.08 20.65
N SER A 299 20.65 -9.76 20.14
CA SER A 299 21.45 -10.66 19.28
C SER A 299 20.64 -11.14 18.09
N ALA A 300 19.82 -10.27 17.50
CA ALA A 300 19.10 -10.52 16.28
C ALA A 300 19.95 -10.17 15.06
N ARG A 301 19.79 -10.89 13.97
CA ARG A 301 20.57 -10.70 12.75
C ARG A 301 19.81 -10.07 11.61
N VAL A 302 18.51 -9.94 11.74
CA VAL A 302 17.63 -9.42 10.68
C VAL A 302 16.67 -8.40 11.25
N VAL A 303 16.59 -7.26 10.59
CA VAL A 303 15.60 -6.22 10.84
C VAL A 303 14.67 -6.17 9.64
N VAL A 304 13.37 -6.11 9.90
CA VAL A 304 12.32 -5.86 8.91
C VAL A 304 11.53 -4.62 9.32
N ALA A 305 11.27 -3.73 8.38
CA ALA A 305 10.53 -2.49 8.63
C ALA A 305 9.40 -2.35 7.62
N THR A 306 8.23 -1.93 8.11
CA THR A 306 7.09 -1.58 7.27
C THR A 306 6.77 -0.09 7.41
N ASP A 307 6.33 0.55 6.34
CA ASP A 307 5.83 1.93 6.40
C ASP A 307 4.45 2.00 7.10
N PRO A 308 3.92 3.20 7.38
CA PRO A 308 2.72 3.34 8.21
C PRO A 308 1.48 2.59 7.74
N ASP A 309 1.26 2.41 6.45
CA ASP A 309 0.16 1.63 5.90
C ASP A 309 0.57 0.19 5.48
N ALA A 310 1.78 -0.21 5.87
CA ALA A 310 2.34 -1.55 5.73
C ALA A 310 2.24 -2.14 4.31
N ASP A 311 2.40 -1.27 3.29
CA ASP A 311 2.48 -1.71 1.90
C ASP A 311 3.94 -1.73 1.38
N ARG A 312 4.93 -1.39 2.23
CA ARG A 312 6.36 -1.36 1.94
C ARG A 312 7.17 -2.19 2.92
N LEU A 313 8.34 -2.63 2.46
CA LEU A 313 9.29 -3.41 3.25
C LEU A 313 10.72 -2.87 3.08
N ALA A 314 11.42 -2.64 4.18
CA ALA A 314 12.88 -2.61 4.20
C ALA A 314 13.43 -3.78 5.00
N VAL A 315 14.61 -4.22 4.62
CA VAL A 315 15.32 -5.31 5.29
C VAL A 315 16.75 -4.88 5.54
N ALA A 316 17.23 -5.10 6.76
CA ALA A 316 18.64 -5.01 7.09
C ALA A 316 19.14 -6.33 7.67
N GLU A 317 20.38 -6.69 7.34
CA GLU A 317 21.04 -7.92 7.78
C GLU A 317 22.41 -7.62 8.36
N LEU A 318 22.70 -8.23 9.51
CA LEU A 318 24.05 -8.22 10.10
C LEU A 318 24.96 -9.18 9.32
N GLN A 319 25.96 -8.63 8.63
CA GLN A 319 26.92 -9.37 7.84
C GLN A 319 27.99 -10.04 8.71
N GLU A 320 28.75 -10.99 8.15
CA GLU A 320 29.84 -11.70 8.85
C GLU A 320 30.96 -10.77 9.34
N ASN A 321 31.16 -9.65 8.66
CA ASN A 321 32.13 -8.62 9.06
C ASN A 321 31.64 -7.70 10.20
N GLY A 322 30.49 -7.98 10.80
CA GLY A 322 29.90 -7.22 11.89
C GLY A 322 29.21 -5.91 11.46
N ARG A 323 29.06 -5.65 10.16
CA ARG A 323 28.36 -4.45 9.65
C ARG A 323 26.94 -4.78 9.24
N TRP A 324 26.05 -3.85 9.47
CA TRP A 324 24.68 -3.92 8.93
C TRP A 324 24.67 -3.59 7.44
N LYS A 325 23.98 -4.39 6.67
CA LYS A 325 23.62 -4.09 5.28
C LYS A 325 22.14 -3.82 5.20
N VAL A 326 21.77 -2.60 4.83
CA VAL A 326 20.40 -2.27 4.44
C VAL A 326 20.25 -2.57 2.95
N PHE A 327 19.33 -3.46 2.60
CA PHE A 327 19.09 -3.85 1.22
C PHE A 327 18.30 -2.76 0.49
N THR A 328 18.77 -2.42 -0.70
CA THR A 328 18.00 -1.58 -1.61
C THR A 328 16.83 -2.35 -2.17
N GLY A 329 15.82 -1.64 -2.64
CA GLY A 329 14.69 -2.29 -3.24
C GLY A 329 14.97 -3.08 -4.50
N ASN A 330 15.93 -2.67 -5.28
CA ASN A 330 16.37 -3.45 -6.44
C ASN A 330 17.05 -4.76 -6.03
N GLU A 331 17.80 -4.77 -4.94
CA GLU A 331 18.40 -5.99 -4.39
C GLU A 331 17.30 -6.93 -3.86
N LEU A 332 16.33 -6.40 -3.10
CA LEU A 332 15.19 -7.19 -2.62
C LEU A 332 14.36 -7.74 -3.78
N ALA A 333 14.12 -6.94 -4.82
CA ALA A 333 13.40 -7.39 -6.01
C ALA A 333 14.12 -8.54 -6.73
N ALA A 334 15.45 -8.44 -6.86
CA ALA A 334 16.27 -9.49 -7.46
C ALA A 334 16.20 -10.79 -6.64
N LEU A 335 16.36 -10.68 -5.31
CA LEU A 335 16.30 -11.83 -4.39
C LEU A 335 14.92 -12.49 -4.43
N PHE A 336 13.84 -11.72 -4.33
CA PHE A 336 12.48 -12.28 -4.34
C PHE A 336 12.13 -12.90 -5.68
N GLY A 337 12.41 -12.23 -6.80
CA GLY A 337 12.11 -12.76 -8.13
C GLY A 337 12.87 -14.06 -8.39
N TRP A 338 14.17 -14.10 -8.06
CA TRP A 338 14.97 -15.32 -8.18
C TRP A 338 14.45 -16.43 -7.27
N TRP A 339 14.19 -16.14 -6.00
CA TRP A 339 13.65 -17.11 -5.04
C TRP A 339 12.32 -17.68 -5.49
N MET A 340 11.40 -16.84 -5.94
CA MET A 340 10.10 -17.27 -6.41
C MET A 340 10.21 -18.19 -7.63
N PHE A 341 11.04 -17.84 -8.59
CA PHE A 341 11.27 -18.71 -9.74
C PHE A 341 11.86 -20.06 -9.35
N ARG A 342 12.88 -20.05 -8.49
CA ARG A 342 13.51 -21.31 -8.01
C ARG A 342 12.52 -22.19 -7.26
N SER A 343 11.73 -21.61 -6.40
CA SER A 343 10.72 -22.33 -5.63
C SER A 343 9.62 -22.86 -6.55
N TRP A 344 9.12 -22.06 -7.47
CA TRP A 344 8.18 -22.50 -8.49
C TRP A 344 8.72 -23.69 -9.27
N LYS A 345 9.94 -23.59 -9.80
CA LYS A 345 10.59 -24.66 -10.58
C LYS A 345 10.77 -25.95 -9.79
N ALA A 346 11.06 -25.85 -8.49
CA ALA A 346 11.23 -27.01 -7.61
C ALA A 346 9.91 -27.72 -7.25
N ASN A 347 8.78 -27.01 -7.27
CA ASN A 347 7.47 -27.52 -6.86
C ASN A 347 6.52 -27.75 -8.04
N SER A 348 6.90 -27.31 -9.24
CA SER A 348 6.10 -27.54 -10.44
C SER A 348 6.29 -28.94 -10.98
N SER A 349 5.27 -29.47 -11.66
CA SER A 349 5.39 -30.73 -12.40
C SER A 349 6.49 -30.64 -13.48
N LYS A 350 7.06 -31.77 -13.90
CA LYS A 350 8.07 -31.79 -14.96
C LYS A 350 7.59 -31.21 -16.31
N GLU A 351 6.27 -31.09 -16.48
CA GLU A 351 5.60 -30.55 -17.68
C GLU A 351 5.28 -29.07 -17.57
N ALA A 352 5.63 -28.39 -16.44
CA ALA A 352 5.33 -26.97 -16.26
C ALA A 352 6.01 -26.12 -17.35
N ASP A 353 5.20 -25.40 -18.11
CA ASP A 353 5.67 -24.58 -19.23
C ASP A 353 6.22 -23.24 -18.75
N VAL A 354 7.54 -23.16 -18.64
CA VAL A 354 8.26 -21.92 -18.29
C VAL A 354 7.89 -20.76 -19.20
N LYS A 355 7.51 -21.04 -20.47
CA LYS A 355 7.07 -20.02 -21.43
C LYS A 355 5.71 -19.41 -21.11
N ASN A 356 4.95 -20.00 -20.18
CA ASN A 356 3.71 -19.42 -19.69
C ASN A 356 3.90 -18.53 -18.44
N VAL A 357 5.12 -18.49 -17.90
CA VAL A 357 5.49 -17.77 -16.68
C VAL A 357 5.93 -16.35 -16.98
N TYR A 358 5.43 -15.40 -16.20
CA TYR A 358 5.71 -13.97 -16.33
C TYR A 358 6.22 -13.39 -15.04
N MET A 359 7.16 -12.45 -15.15
CA MET A 359 7.52 -11.52 -14.09
C MET A 359 7.52 -10.11 -14.65
N LEU A 360 7.11 -9.15 -13.83
CA LEU A 360 6.98 -7.75 -14.24
C LEU A 360 7.81 -6.84 -13.33
N ALA A 361 8.36 -5.78 -13.91
CA ALA A 361 8.93 -4.68 -13.14
C ALA A 361 8.66 -3.36 -13.86
N THR A 362 8.80 -2.25 -13.13
CA THR A 362 8.66 -0.94 -13.77
C THR A 362 9.92 -0.57 -14.55
N THR A 363 9.78 0.35 -15.51
CA THR A 363 10.88 0.83 -16.35
C THR A 363 12.05 1.44 -15.56
N VAL A 364 11.79 1.92 -14.34
CA VAL A 364 12.80 2.50 -13.43
C VAL A 364 13.46 1.48 -12.50
N SER A 365 13.02 0.22 -12.54
CA SER A 365 13.60 -0.86 -11.76
C SER A 365 14.88 -1.41 -12.40
N SER A 366 15.69 -2.12 -11.60
CA SER A 366 16.84 -2.88 -12.09
C SER A 366 16.45 -3.88 -13.19
N LYS A 367 17.32 -4.06 -14.17
CA LYS A 367 17.15 -5.04 -15.27
C LYS A 367 17.59 -6.46 -14.90
N ILE A 368 17.92 -6.73 -13.64
CA ILE A 368 18.38 -8.05 -13.20
C ILE A 368 17.32 -9.15 -13.45
N LEU A 369 16.04 -8.86 -13.20
CA LEU A 369 14.96 -9.81 -13.48
C LEU A 369 14.84 -10.13 -14.98
N LYS A 370 15.10 -9.15 -15.84
CA LYS A 370 15.17 -9.35 -17.30
C LYS A 370 16.33 -10.28 -17.69
N ALA A 371 17.49 -10.11 -17.03
CA ALA A 371 18.65 -10.98 -17.26
C ALA A 371 18.37 -12.42 -16.80
N ILE A 372 17.74 -12.59 -15.62
CA ILE A 372 17.32 -13.90 -15.12
C ILE A 372 16.31 -14.55 -16.08
N ALA A 373 15.30 -13.80 -16.53
CA ALA A 373 14.29 -14.29 -17.47
C ALA A 373 14.91 -14.81 -18.77
N ARG A 374 15.88 -14.08 -19.33
CA ARG A 374 16.63 -14.52 -20.54
C ARG A 374 17.39 -15.83 -20.32
N LYS A 375 17.98 -16.00 -19.14
CA LYS A 375 18.74 -17.24 -18.79
C LYS A 375 17.81 -18.42 -18.54
N GLU A 376 16.71 -18.21 -17.83
CA GLU A 376 15.81 -19.27 -17.35
C GLU A 376 14.65 -19.56 -18.31
N GLY A 377 14.36 -18.69 -19.28
CA GLY A 377 13.38 -18.90 -20.34
C GLY A 377 11.95 -18.42 -20.05
N PHE A 378 11.69 -17.72 -18.94
CA PHE A 378 10.39 -17.12 -18.66
C PHE A 378 10.25 -15.71 -19.26
N HIS A 379 9.03 -15.17 -19.28
CA HIS A 379 8.77 -13.85 -19.82
C HIS A 379 8.98 -12.75 -18.78
N PHE A 380 9.62 -11.66 -19.22
CA PHE A 380 9.76 -10.44 -18.43
C PHE A 380 9.13 -9.27 -19.17
N GLU A 381 8.25 -8.54 -18.50
CA GLU A 381 7.63 -7.31 -19.03
C GLU A 381 7.95 -6.08 -18.18
N GLU A 382 8.04 -4.93 -18.85
CA GLU A 382 8.23 -3.63 -18.22
C GLU A 382 6.95 -2.81 -18.31
N THR A 383 6.59 -2.14 -17.20
CA THR A 383 5.45 -1.25 -17.11
C THR A 383 5.88 0.18 -16.73
N LEU A 384 4.98 1.13 -16.85
CA LEU A 384 5.17 2.46 -16.26
C LEU A 384 5.29 2.36 -14.73
N PRO A 385 5.98 3.31 -14.08
CA PRO A 385 6.10 3.35 -12.63
C PRO A 385 4.74 3.51 -11.92
N GLY A 386 4.58 2.79 -10.83
CA GLY A 386 3.39 2.82 -9.97
C GLY A 386 2.55 1.55 -10.05
N PHE A 387 2.01 1.18 -8.88
CA PHE A 387 1.23 -0.04 -8.72
C PHE A 387 0.03 -0.13 -9.68
N LYS A 388 -0.60 0.99 -10.00
CA LYS A 388 -1.75 1.04 -10.92
C LYS A 388 -1.47 0.41 -12.29
N TRP A 389 -0.29 0.63 -12.85
CA TRP A 389 0.08 0.10 -14.16
C TRP A 389 0.43 -1.38 -14.11
N ILE A 390 1.28 -1.74 -13.16
CA ILE A 390 1.72 -3.14 -13.03
C ILE A 390 0.56 -4.06 -12.59
N GLY A 391 -0.32 -3.59 -11.69
CA GLY A 391 -1.48 -4.34 -11.23
C GLY A 391 -2.50 -4.59 -12.34
N SER A 392 -2.80 -3.59 -13.17
CA SER A 392 -3.68 -3.75 -14.33
C SER A 392 -3.09 -4.76 -15.32
N ARG A 393 -1.77 -4.68 -15.61
CA ARG A 393 -1.13 -5.61 -16.54
C ARG A 393 -1.09 -7.05 -16.01
N VAL A 394 -0.86 -7.21 -14.71
CA VAL A 394 -0.93 -8.54 -14.07
C VAL A 394 -2.33 -9.15 -14.24
N LYS A 395 -3.38 -8.36 -14.02
CA LYS A 395 -4.76 -8.84 -14.22
C LYS A 395 -5.00 -9.29 -15.65
N ASP A 396 -4.56 -8.51 -16.65
CA ASP A 396 -4.70 -8.88 -18.06
C ASP A 396 -3.99 -10.21 -18.37
N LEU A 397 -2.79 -10.42 -17.85
CA LEU A 397 -2.04 -11.66 -18.03
C LEU A 397 -2.77 -12.86 -17.43
N LEU A 398 -3.26 -12.71 -16.19
CA LEU A 398 -4.01 -13.77 -15.50
C LEU A 398 -5.32 -14.11 -16.23
N ASP A 399 -6.05 -13.12 -16.75
CA ASP A 399 -7.28 -13.32 -17.53
C ASP A 399 -7.01 -14.06 -18.85
N ASN A 400 -5.80 -13.94 -19.38
CA ASN A 400 -5.33 -14.67 -20.56
C ASN A 400 -4.64 -16.01 -20.21
N GLY A 401 -4.84 -16.54 -19.00
CA GLY A 401 -4.34 -17.84 -18.58
C GLY A 401 -2.81 -17.88 -18.39
N LYS A 402 -2.17 -16.71 -18.18
CA LYS A 402 -0.74 -16.62 -17.89
C LYS A 402 -0.48 -16.77 -16.40
N GLU A 403 0.69 -17.31 -16.06
CA GLU A 403 1.13 -17.43 -14.67
C GLU A 403 2.08 -16.27 -14.34
N VAL A 404 1.72 -15.44 -13.35
CA VAL A 404 2.55 -14.32 -12.93
C VAL A 404 3.16 -14.65 -11.56
N LEU A 405 4.49 -14.88 -11.53
CA LEU A 405 5.18 -15.24 -10.30
C LEU A 405 5.58 -14.03 -9.45
N PHE A 406 5.96 -12.94 -10.08
CA PHE A 406 6.51 -11.80 -9.37
C PHE A 406 6.27 -10.49 -10.08
N GLN A 407 6.05 -9.43 -9.29
CA GLN A 407 5.95 -8.06 -9.78
C GLN A 407 6.68 -7.09 -8.84
N HIS A 408 7.36 -6.11 -9.43
CA HIS A 408 8.10 -5.10 -8.68
C HIS A 408 7.71 -3.68 -9.13
N PRO A 409 6.89 -2.97 -8.34
CA PRO A 409 6.33 -1.67 -8.72
C PRO A 409 7.26 -0.48 -8.38
N ALA A 410 8.57 -0.57 -8.56
CA ALA A 410 9.49 0.53 -8.25
C ALA A 410 9.14 1.82 -9.00
N GLY A 411 9.39 2.96 -8.36
CA GLY A 411 9.23 4.31 -8.88
C GLY A 411 9.75 5.31 -7.86
N ARG A 412 9.91 6.60 -8.19
CA ARG A 412 10.36 7.64 -7.22
C ARG A 412 9.47 7.73 -5.97
N GLN A 413 8.34 7.05 -5.95
CA GLN A 413 7.36 7.00 -4.86
C GLN A 413 6.82 5.59 -4.61
N ALA A 414 7.40 4.56 -5.20
CA ALA A 414 6.96 3.18 -5.01
C ALA A 414 8.10 2.33 -4.47
N PRO A 415 7.86 1.55 -3.43
CA PRO A 415 8.88 0.81 -2.71
C PRO A 415 9.21 -0.52 -3.33
N PRO A 416 10.38 -1.01 -3.01
CA PRO A 416 10.72 -2.40 -3.18
C PRO A 416 10.16 -3.25 -2.04
N GLY A 417 9.64 -4.39 -2.35
CA GLY A 417 9.49 -5.44 -1.36
C GLY A 417 8.09 -5.89 -0.99
N VAL A 418 7.03 -5.41 -1.63
CA VAL A 418 5.65 -5.83 -1.31
C VAL A 418 5.09 -6.86 -2.30
N ALA A 419 5.92 -7.35 -3.19
CA ALA A 419 5.51 -8.33 -4.18
C ALA A 419 4.74 -9.54 -3.62
N PRO A 420 5.12 -10.13 -2.47
CA PRO A 420 4.40 -11.27 -1.95
C PRO A 420 2.97 -10.99 -1.52
N LEU A 421 2.73 -9.83 -0.90
CA LEU A 421 1.39 -9.46 -0.40
C LEU A 421 0.44 -9.09 -1.55
N TRP A 422 0.94 -8.37 -2.56
CA TRP A 422 0.16 -7.96 -3.72
C TRP A 422 -0.07 -9.08 -4.74
N HIS A 423 0.81 -10.06 -4.82
CA HIS A 423 0.64 -11.21 -5.71
C HIS A 423 -0.71 -11.91 -5.48
N ARG A 424 -1.13 -12.07 -4.23
CA ARG A 424 -2.39 -12.72 -3.87
C ARG A 424 -3.65 -11.91 -4.18
N ILE A 425 -3.55 -10.63 -4.37
CA ILE A 425 -4.72 -9.84 -4.79
C ILE A 425 -5.20 -10.30 -6.18
N TYR A 426 -4.29 -10.75 -7.04
CA TYR A 426 -4.57 -11.10 -8.43
C TYR A 426 -4.64 -12.60 -8.73
N THR A 427 -4.10 -13.49 -7.88
CA THR A 427 -4.22 -14.93 -8.09
C THR A 427 -5.48 -15.46 -7.45
N PRO A 428 -6.39 -16.14 -8.19
CA PRO A 428 -7.48 -16.89 -7.59
C PRO A 428 -6.94 -17.97 -6.64
N ALA A 429 -7.69 -18.31 -5.62
CA ALA A 429 -7.42 -19.50 -4.80
C ALA A 429 -7.71 -20.75 -5.62
N ASP A 430 -6.84 -21.09 -6.54
CA ASP A 430 -6.84 -22.41 -7.19
C ASP A 430 -6.05 -23.35 -6.27
N PRO A 431 -6.66 -24.40 -5.73
CA PRO A 431 -5.98 -25.37 -4.87
C PRO A 431 -4.84 -26.12 -5.56
N SER A 432 -4.76 -26.08 -6.89
CA SER A 432 -3.74 -26.75 -7.71
C SER A 432 -2.57 -25.85 -8.11
N ALA A 433 -2.64 -24.51 -7.85
CA ALA A 433 -1.56 -23.60 -8.21
C ALA A 433 -0.42 -23.61 -7.18
N PRO A 434 0.86 -23.63 -7.62
CA PRO A 434 2.01 -23.62 -6.72
C PRO A 434 2.12 -22.31 -5.95
N GLN A 435 2.50 -22.41 -4.69
CA GLN A 435 2.35 -21.40 -3.65
C GLN A 435 3.70 -20.86 -3.17
N PHE A 436 3.84 -19.55 -2.85
CA PHE A 436 5.13 -18.87 -2.60
C PHE A 436 5.23 -18.02 -1.33
N LEU A 437 6.32 -18.09 -0.53
CA LEU A 437 7.00 -17.02 0.13
C LEU A 437 8.07 -17.24 1.17
N LEU A 438 8.83 -16.18 1.43
CA LEU A 438 9.71 -15.80 2.53
C LEU A 438 10.25 -16.92 3.41
N THR A 439 11.15 -17.71 2.84
CA THR A 439 12.22 -18.36 3.58
C THR A 439 13.54 -17.95 2.94
N ALA A 440 13.87 -16.67 3.12
CA ALA A 440 15.27 -16.32 3.00
C ALA A 440 15.98 -16.96 4.20
N ARG A 441 16.79 -17.97 3.98
CA ARG A 441 17.97 -18.15 4.79
C ARG A 441 18.81 -16.92 4.55
N VAL A 442 18.57 -15.89 5.32
CA VAL A 442 19.50 -14.80 5.49
C VAL A 442 20.64 -15.42 6.29
N GLY A 443 21.69 -15.83 5.64
CA GLY A 443 22.83 -16.50 6.29
C GLY A 443 23.33 -17.70 5.49
N ARG A 444 24.36 -17.48 4.72
CA ARG A 444 25.06 -18.30 3.70
C ARG A 444 24.52 -18.16 2.30
N TRP A 445 24.60 -16.97 1.77
CA TRP A 445 24.78 -16.76 0.35
C TRP A 445 26.27 -16.70 0.05
N ASN A 446 26.94 -17.82 0.28
CA ASN A 446 28.20 -18.05 -0.38
C ASN A 446 27.91 -18.34 -1.85
N VAL A 447 28.74 -17.78 -2.68
CA VAL A 447 28.85 -17.74 -4.13
C VAL A 447 28.73 -19.11 -4.85
N GLU A 448 28.35 -20.18 -4.18
CA GLU A 448 28.23 -21.53 -4.77
C GLU A 448 26.94 -21.79 -5.55
N CYS A 449 25.96 -20.90 -5.52
CA CYS A 449 24.77 -21.03 -6.33
C CYS A 449 24.79 -20.07 -7.53
N GLY A 450 25.59 -20.38 -8.54
CA GLY A 450 25.30 -19.98 -9.93
C GLY A 450 25.39 -18.51 -10.35
N LEU A 451 25.74 -17.56 -9.44
CA LEU A 451 26.07 -16.20 -9.83
C LEU A 451 27.51 -16.06 -10.35
N ALA A 452 28.39 -17.04 -10.06
CA ALA A 452 29.75 -17.09 -10.59
C ALA A 452 29.81 -17.24 -12.13
N ASP A 453 28.74 -17.71 -12.75
CA ASP A 453 28.64 -17.86 -14.20
C ASP A 453 28.00 -16.66 -14.92
N LEU A 454 27.56 -15.65 -14.17
CA LEU A 454 27.14 -14.36 -14.73
C LEU A 454 28.37 -13.47 -14.85
N HIS A 455 29.14 -13.57 -15.94
CA HIS A 455 30.07 -12.54 -16.35
C HIS A 455 29.27 -11.24 -16.58
N ILE A 456 29.15 -10.43 -15.54
CA ILE A 456 28.70 -9.02 -15.65
C ILE A 456 29.98 -8.24 -15.99
N PRO A 457 30.09 -7.65 -17.20
CA PRO A 457 31.19 -6.76 -17.50
C PRO A 457 31.17 -5.63 -16.47
N SER A 458 32.31 -5.41 -15.80
CA SER A 458 32.50 -4.25 -14.95
C SER A 458 32.33 -2.98 -15.80
N VAL A 459 31.21 -2.29 -15.63
CA VAL A 459 31.04 -0.96 -16.21
C VAL A 459 31.81 -0.01 -15.30
N SER A 460 33.05 0.30 -15.66
CA SER A 460 33.79 1.43 -15.10
C SER A 460 33.04 2.72 -15.40
N PRO A 461 32.86 3.64 -14.44
CA PRO A 461 32.29 4.94 -14.71
C PRO A 461 33.26 5.75 -15.59
N VAL A 462 32.89 5.98 -16.83
CA VAL A 462 33.55 6.98 -17.67
C VAL A 462 33.08 8.35 -17.16
N LEU A 463 33.97 9.03 -16.47
CA LEU A 463 33.83 10.46 -16.20
C LEU A 463 34.07 11.22 -17.53
N PRO A 464 33.22 12.15 -17.91
CA PRO A 464 33.55 13.04 -19.01
C PRO A 464 34.60 14.03 -18.54
N SER A 465 35.72 14.05 -19.23
CA SER A 465 36.77 15.07 -19.13
C SER A 465 36.33 16.37 -19.75
N SER A 466 36.58 17.46 -19.01
CA SER A 466 36.55 18.92 -19.31
C SER A 466 35.21 19.54 -19.59
#